data_c5b299da7f41c76f52427ea3f0b2bec9
#
_entry.id   c5b299da7f41c76f52427ea3f0b2bec9
#
_cell.length_a   1.000
_cell.length_b   1.000
_cell.length_c   1.000
_cell.angle_alpha   90.00
_cell.angle_beta   90.00
_cell.angle_gamma   90.00
#
_symmetry.space_group_name_H-M   'P 1'
#
loop_
_entity.id
_entity.type
_entity.pdbx_description
1 polymer ?
#
loop_
_entity_poly.entity_id
_entity_poly.type
_entity_poly.pdbx_seq_one_letter_code
_entity_poly.pdbx_strand_id
1 'polypeptide(L)'
;MYTRRSFLRSVSLYSAGVLAAPALSSFIKAGQPTIGLQLYTVRDAMASDPAGTLARVAQIGYNSLEGATYTGTEKFYGMDPKSFRDLLKKNDLVMRSSHYRLGEDTQGADKGTLLNDWDRAVDDAAAVGIQYMVCAWLSPKERKGLDHYKWMSGEFNKAAERCKKAGIQFCYHNHDFEFDKQDGQYPYDIVLANTDKNLVKMEMDLYWVTKAGQDPIALFVKNPGRFPLWHLKDMDGTPAHSFTEVGNGTIDFKKIFAHAGHAGMK
;
A
#
# COMPACT_ATOMS: atom_id res chain seq x y z
N MET A 1 -22.17 -8.88 20.88
CA MET A 1 -21.70 -9.70 19.73
C MET A 1 -22.48 -9.29 18.48
N TYR A 2 -21.85 -8.60 17.55
CA TYR A 2 -22.43 -8.30 16.25
C TYR A 2 -22.10 -9.46 15.30
N THR A 3 -23.10 -10.21 14.88
CA THR A 3 -22.92 -11.34 13.97
C THR A 3 -23.08 -10.87 12.52
N ARG A 4 -22.49 -11.61 11.55
CA ARG A 4 -22.68 -11.37 10.09
C ARG A 4 -24.17 -11.19 9.71
N ARG A 5 -25.08 -11.85 10.41
CA ARG A 5 -26.53 -11.72 10.23
C ARG A 5 -27.10 -10.36 10.66
N SER A 6 -26.53 -9.73 11.70
CA SER A 6 -26.97 -8.38 12.13
C SER A 6 -26.51 -7.30 11.18
N PHE A 7 -25.31 -7.44 10.59
CA PHE A 7 -24.82 -6.54 9.54
C PHE A 7 -25.69 -6.62 8.28
N LEU A 8 -26.00 -7.83 7.80
CA LEU A 8 -26.85 -8.02 6.62
C LEU A 8 -28.31 -7.59 6.86
N ARG A 9 -28.84 -7.71 8.08
CA ARG A 9 -30.16 -7.19 8.41
C ARG A 9 -30.25 -5.66 8.46
N SER A 10 -29.17 -5.00 8.85
CA SER A 10 -29.08 -3.53 8.81
C SER A 10 -29.05 -2.99 7.39
N VAL A 11 -28.47 -3.74 6.45
CA VAL A 11 -28.46 -3.40 5.01
C VAL A 11 -29.81 -3.67 4.34
N SER A 12 -30.57 -4.69 4.80
CA SER A 12 -31.84 -5.09 4.18
C SER A 12 -33.06 -4.21 4.59
N LEU A 13 -32.95 -3.38 5.61
CA LEU A 13 -34.03 -2.51 6.06
C LEU A 13 -34.09 -1.15 5.35
N TYR A 14 -33.16 -0.87 4.43
CA TYR A 14 -33.14 0.34 3.61
C TYR A 14 -33.55 0.14 2.15
N SER A 15 -34.11 -1.05 1.80
CA SER A 15 -34.50 -1.38 0.41
C SER A 15 -35.99 -1.24 0.08
N ALA A 16 -36.75 -0.46 0.84
CA ALA A 16 -38.13 -0.13 0.51
C ALA A 16 -38.34 1.38 0.41
N GLY A 17 -37.85 1.96 -0.68
CA GLY A 17 -38.00 3.37 -0.97
C GLY A 17 -37.31 3.72 -2.29
N VAL A 18 -37.80 3.13 -3.40
CA VAL A 18 -37.38 3.54 -4.75
C VAL A 18 -38.17 4.77 -5.12
N LEU A 19 -37.47 5.92 -5.17
CA LEU A 19 -37.53 6.96 -6.22
C LEU A 19 -36.66 8.12 -5.76
N ALA A 20 -35.70 8.51 -6.64
CA ALA A 20 -34.67 9.52 -6.44
C ALA A 20 -33.45 9.04 -5.63
N ALA A 21 -32.55 8.35 -6.29
CA ALA A 21 -31.16 8.34 -5.89
C ALA A 21 -30.53 9.68 -6.28
N PRO A 22 -30.32 10.63 -5.35
CA PRO A 22 -29.25 11.59 -5.55
C PRO A 22 -27.97 10.78 -5.39
N ALA A 23 -27.05 10.96 -6.31
CA ALA A 23 -25.70 10.44 -6.26
C ALA A 23 -25.20 10.44 -4.81
N LEU A 24 -24.90 9.27 -4.25
CA LEU A 24 -24.05 9.10 -3.08
C LEU A 24 -22.60 9.38 -3.52
N SER A 25 -22.44 10.52 -4.24
CA SER A 25 -21.15 11.07 -4.56
C SER A 25 -20.62 11.74 -3.29
N SER A 26 -19.63 11.08 -2.69
CA SER A 26 -18.52 11.72 -1.97
C SER A 26 -18.90 12.66 -0.82
N PHE A 27 -19.40 12.10 0.29
CA PHE A 27 -19.14 12.73 1.59
C PHE A 27 -17.93 12.06 2.26
N ILE A 28 -16.77 12.05 1.58
CA ILE A 28 -15.50 11.98 2.31
C ILE A 28 -15.40 13.35 2.99
N LYS A 29 -15.75 13.44 4.27
CA LYS A 29 -15.45 14.63 5.08
C LYS A 29 -13.96 14.87 4.95
N ALA A 30 -13.56 16.07 4.51
CA ALA A 30 -12.15 16.46 4.50
C ALA A 30 -11.55 16.16 5.88
N GLY A 31 -10.50 15.30 5.91
CA GLY A 31 -9.84 14.87 7.14
C GLY A 31 -10.15 13.45 7.63
N GLN A 32 -11.01 12.67 6.96
CA GLN A 32 -11.15 11.23 7.27
C GLN A 32 -10.15 10.42 6.44
N PRO A 33 -9.50 9.38 7.03
CA PRO A 33 -8.62 8.49 6.29
C PRO A 33 -9.36 7.84 5.13
N THR A 34 -8.73 7.76 3.96
CA THR A 34 -9.27 7.03 2.81
C THR A 34 -8.98 5.54 2.98
N ILE A 35 -10.01 4.70 2.91
CA ILE A 35 -9.86 3.25 2.93
C ILE A 35 -9.78 2.76 1.48
N GLY A 36 -8.68 2.11 1.16
CA GLY A 36 -8.43 1.51 -0.14
C GLY A 36 -8.37 -0.01 -0.10
N LEU A 37 -8.48 -0.65 -1.27
CA LEU A 37 -8.20 -2.06 -1.45
C LEU A 37 -6.86 -2.23 -2.17
N GLN A 38 -5.95 -3.01 -1.54
CA GLN A 38 -4.74 -3.48 -2.20
C GLN A 38 -5.10 -4.65 -3.12
N LEU A 39 -4.79 -4.52 -4.41
CA LEU A 39 -5.25 -5.47 -5.45
C LEU A 39 -4.58 -6.86 -5.35
N TYR A 40 -3.52 -7.00 -4.56
CA TYR A 40 -2.96 -8.33 -4.21
C TYR A 40 -3.98 -9.20 -3.47
N THR A 41 -4.91 -8.60 -2.74
CA THR A 41 -6.02 -9.30 -2.05
C THR A 41 -6.88 -10.09 -3.04
N VAL A 42 -7.03 -9.58 -4.26
CA VAL A 42 -7.85 -10.16 -5.33
C VAL A 42 -6.99 -10.53 -6.56
N ARG A 43 -5.71 -10.83 -6.37
CA ARG A 43 -4.70 -11.06 -7.42
C ARG A 43 -5.10 -12.12 -8.43
N ASP A 44 -5.73 -13.21 -7.98
CA ASP A 44 -6.13 -14.31 -8.88
C ASP A 44 -7.26 -13.86 -9.82
N ALA A 45 -8.21 -13.09 -9.30
CA ALA A 45 -9.28 -12.49 -10.08
C ALA A 45 -8.75 -11.39 -11.01
N MET A 46 -7.80 -10.56 -10.53
CA MET A 46 -7.13 -9.54 -11.36
C MET A 46 -6.31 -10.16 -12.49
N ALA A 47 -5.66 -11.28 -12.28
CA ALA A 47 -4.92 -11.99 -13.33
C ALA A 47 -5.85 -12.57 -14.41
N SER A 48 -7.06 -12.98 -14.03
CA SER A 48 -8.04 -13.62 -14.93
C SER A 48 -8.91 -12.60 -15.68
N ASP A 49 -9.47 -11.62 -14.95
CA ASP A 49 -10.42 -10.63 -15.48
C ASP A 49 -10.25 -9.30 -14.72
N PRO A 50 -9.26 -8.47 -15.10
CA PRO A 50 -9.04 -7.19 -14.43
C PRO A 50 -10.26 -6.27 -14.48
N ALA A 51 -10.93 -6.19 -15.62
CA ALA A 51 -12.04 -5.27 -15.84
C ALA A 51 -13.26 -5.64 -14.99
N GLY A 52 -13.67 -6.91 -15.02
CA GLY A 52 -14.78 -7.39 -14.19
C GLY A 52 -14.45 -7.39 -12.71
N THR A 53 -13.20 -7.62 -12.33
CA THR A 53 -12.77 -7.55 -10.93
C THR A 53 -12.86 -6.13 -10.40
N LEU A 54 -12.37 -5.13 -11.12
CA LEU A 54 -12.47 -3.72 -10.74
C LEU A 54 -13.93 -3.26 -10.65
N ALA A 55 -14.79 -3.70 -11.57
CA ALA A 55 -16.22 -3.40 -11.49
C ALA A 55 -16.85 -4.00 -10.22
N ARG A 56 -16.50 -5.24 -9.85
CA ARG A 56 -16.99 -5.87 -8.59
C ARG A 56 -16.46 -5.16 -7.34
N VAL A 57 -15.20 -4.75 -7.34
CA VAL A 57 -14.59 -3.97 -6.25
C VAL A 57 -15.33 -2.66 -6.01
N ALA A 58 -15.66 -1.94 -7.09
CA ALA A 58 -16.47 -0.73 -7.03
C ALA A 58 -17.89 -1.00 -6.50
N GLN A 59 -18.55 -2.07 -6.96
CA GLN A 59 -19.87 -2.47 -6.49
C GLN A 59 -19.90 -2.83 -4.99
N ILE A 60 -18.80 -3.35 -4.43
CA ILE A 60 -18.64 -3.61 -2.98
C ILE A 60 -18.56 -2.30 -2.19
N GLY A 61 -18.20 -1.19 -2.83
CA GLY A 61 -18.14 0.14 -2.22
C GLY A 61 -16.73 0.73 -2.07
N TYR A 62 -15.67 0.05 -2.53
CA TYR A 62 -14.35 0.65 -2.60
C TYR A 62 -14.29 1.68 -3.74
N ASN A 63 -13.65 2.80 -3.46
CA ASN A 63 -13.38 3.83 -4.48
C ASN A 63 -11.89 4.18 -4.58
N SER A 64 -11.06 3.66 -3.68
CA SER A 64 -9.62 3.84 -3.64
C SER A 64 -8.91 2.50 -3.76
N LEU A 65 -7.84 2.47 -4.54
CA LEU A 65 -7.08 1.26 -4.82
C LEU A 65 -5.59 1.49 -4.60
N GLU A 66 -4.91 0.38 -4.32
CA GLU A 66 -3.48 0.25 -4.49
C GLU A 66 -3.15 -0.89 -5.46
N GLY A 67 -2.27 -0.61 -6.43
CA GLY A 67 -1.80 -1.60 -7.39
C GLY A 67 -0.82 -2.58 -6.74
N ALA A 68 -0.98 -3.88 -7.04
CA ALA A 68 -0.13 -4.92 -6.47
C ALA A 68 1.19 -5.09 -7.22
N THR A 69 1.17 -4.86 -8.53
CA THR A 69 2.33 -5.07 -9.40
C THR A 69 2.30 -4.10 -10.57
N TYR A 70 3.48 -3.64 -10.95
CA TYR A 70 3.74 -2.96 -12.20
C TYR A 70 5.00 -3.56 -12.82
N THR A 71 4.98 -3.79 -14.11
CA THR A 71 6.17 -4.12 -14.89
C THR A 71 6.25 -3.20 -16.11
N GLY A 72 7.44 -2.87 -16.55
CA GLY A 72 7.62 -2.03 -17.75
C GLY A 72 7.10 -2.69 -19.04
N THR A 73 6.87 -4.00 -19.01
CA THR A 73 6.35 -4.77 -20.16
C THR A 73 4.83 -4.87 -20.13
N GLU A 74 4.25 -5.36 -19.04
CA GLU A 74 2.80 -5.56 -18.91
C GLU A 74 2.08 -4.34 -18.34
N LYS A 75 2.85 -3.38 -17.82
CA LYS A 75 2.35 -2.15 -17.21
C LYS A 75 1.30 -2.42 -16.13
N PHE A 76 0.06 -1.96 -16.30
CA PHE A 76 -1.02 -2.12 -15.34
C PHE A 76 -1.95 -3.25 -15.78
N TYR A 77 -1.69 -4.47 -15.33
CA TYR A 77 -2.55 -5.65 -15.61
C TYR A 77 -2.78 -5.87 -17.12
N GLY A 78 -1.73 -5.75 -17.91
CA GLY A 78 -1.80 -5.92 -19.38
C GLY A 78 -2.30 -4.69 -20.16
N MET A 79 -2.55 -3.57 -19.47
CA MET A 79 -3.08 -2.34 -20.09
C MET A 79 -2.05 -1.22 -20.07
N ASP A 80 -2.04 -0.40 -21.12
CA ASP A 80 -1.32 0.87 -21.12
C ASP A 80 -1.94 1.86 -20.10
N PRO A 81 -1.18 2.89 -19.64
CA PRO A 81 -1.62 3.80 -18.59
C PRO A 81 -2.93 4.52 -18.90
N LYS A 82 -3.15 4.88 -20.17
CA LYS A 82 -4.37 5.59 -20.58
C LYS A 82 -5.59 4.67 -20.51
N SER A 83 -5.50 3.47 -21.08
CA SER A 83 -6.55 2.46 -21.05
C SER A 83 -6.92 2.07 -19.63
N PHE A 84 -5.90 1.87 -18.78
CA PHE A 84 -6.13 1.54 -17.37
C PHE A 84 -6.80 2.69 -16.61
N ARG A 85 -6.35 3.92 -16.79
CA ARG A 85 -7.00 5.11 -16.20
C ARG A 85 -8.45 5.26 -16.64
N ASP A 86 -8.74 5.02 -17.92
CA ASP A 86 -10.09 5.14 -18.45
C ASP A 86 -10.99 4.03 -17.86
N LEU A 87 -10.47 2.82 -17.64
CA LEU A 87 -11.16 1.73 -16.94
C LEU A 87 -11.46 2.08 -15.49
N LEU A 88 -10.50 2.66 -14.76
CA LEU A 88 -10.70 3.13 -13.38
C LEU A 88 -11.81 4.18 -13.33
N LYS A 89 -11.77 5.19 -14.19
CA LYS A 89 -12.80 6.24 -14.27
C LYS A 89 -14.18 5.70 -14.58
N LYS A 90 -14.28 4.71 -15.48
CA LYS A 90 -15.55 4.06 -15.81
C LYS A 90 -16.23 3.42 -14.59
N ASN A 91 -15.44 3.03 -13.58
CA ASN A 91 -15.94 2.39 -12.37
C ASN A 91 -15.89 3.32 -11.14
N ASP A 92 -15.68 4.63 -11.31
CA ASP A 92 -15.54 5.60 -10.21
C ASP A 92 -14.43 5.23 -9.21
N LEU A 93 -13.35 4.60 -9.71
CA LEU A 93 -12.19 4.17 -8.94
C LEU A 93 -11.01 5.11 -9.14
N VAL A 94 -10.20 5.26 -8.10
CA VAL A 94 -8.92 5.99 -8.13
C VAL A 94 -7.82 5.07 -7.62
N MET A 95 -6.75 4.87 -8.39
CA MET A 95 -5.54 4.20 -7.88
C MET A 95 -4.61 5.26 -7.28
N ARG A 96 -4.54 5.31 -5.95
CA ARG A 96 -3.72 6.30 -5.23
C ARG A 96 -2.27 5.88 -5.13
N SER A 97 -2.02 4.60 -4.93
CA SER A 97 -0.68 4.01 -4.78
C SER A 97 -0.51 2.78 -5.64
N SER A 98 0.73 2.40 -5.89
CA SER A 98 1.06 1.14 -6.54
C SER A 98 2.43 0.63 -6.09
N HIS A 99 2.56 -0.70 -6.02
CA HIS A 99 3.77 -1.39 -5.64
C HIS A 99 4.72 -1.59 -6.82
N TYR A 100 6.01 -1.45 -6.53
CA TYR A 100 7.13 -1.61 -7.46
C TYR A 100 8.23 -2.43 -6.78
N ARG A 101 9.11 -3.03 -7.57
CA ARG A 101 10.23 -3.82 -7.08
C ARG A 101 11.53 -3.02 -7.09
N LEU A 102 12.48 -3.39 -6.22
CA LEU A 102 13.86 -2.88 -6.30
C LEU A 102 14.50 -3.32 -7.63
N GLY A 103 14.46 -4.63 -7.93
CA GLY A 103 14.88 -5.17 -9.23
C GLY A 103 16.33 -5.62 -9.30
N GLU A 104 17.03 -5.74 -8.19
CA GLU A 104 18.40 -6.27 -8.16
C GLU A 104 18.43 -7.77 -8.42
N ASP A 105 17.44 -8.51 -7.92
CA ASP A 105 17.35 -9.96 -8.06
C ASP A 105 17.11 -10.44 -9.50
N THR A 106 16.63 -9.57 -10.38
CA THR A 106 16.37 -9.86 -11.81
C THR A 106 17.55 -9.53 -12.72
N GLN A 107 18.64 -9.00 -12.17
CA GLN A 107 19.84 -8.59 -12.92
C GLN A 107 19.51 -7.69 -14.12
N GLY A 108 18.48 -6.84 -13.99
CA GLY A 108 18.04 -5.91 -15.02
C GLY A 108 17.13 -6.53 -16.10
N ALA A 109 16.68 -7.79 -15.94
CA ALA A 109 15.74 -8.41 -16.87
C ALA A 109 14.34 -7.76 -16.77
N ASP A 110 13.91 -7.44 -15.55
CA ASP A 110 12.61 -6.79 -15.31
C ASP A 110 12.73 -5.28 -15.47
N LYS A 111 11.95 -4.72 -16.39
CA LYS A 111 11.82 -3.27 -16.57
C LYS A 111 10.76 -2.69 -15.65
N GLY A 112 10.89 -1.38 -15.36
CA GLY A 112 9.96 -0.66 -14.49
C GLY A 112 10.19 -0.93 -13.01
N THR A 113 11.41 -1.35 -12.67
CA THR A 113 11.91 -1.47 -11.29
C THR A 113 12.76 -0.24 -10.93
N LEU A 114 13.08 -0.07 -9.64
CA LEU A 114 13.90 1.07 -9.21
C LEU A 114 15.28 1.10 -9.91
N LEU A 115 15.86 -0.07 -10.17
CA LEU A 115 17.19 -0.19 -10.78
C LEU A 115 17.18 -0.31 -12.31
N ASN A 116 15.99 -0.46 -12.91
CA ASN A 116 15.88 -0.62 -14.36
C ASN A 116 14.60 0.05 -14.91
N ASP A 117 14.80 1.08 -15.73
CA ASP A 117 13.74 1.82 -16.44
C ASP A 117 12.75 2.53 -15.48
N TRP A 118 13.25 3.06 -14.34
CA TRP A 118 12.45 3.75 -13.33
C TRP A 118 11.76 5.01 -13.87
N ASP A 119 12.45 5.76 -14.71
CA ASP A 119 11.89 6.99 -15.32
C ASP A 119 10.57 6.70 -16.03
N ARG A 120 10.51 5.61 -16.79
CA ARG A 120 9.31 5.19 -17.48
C ARG A 120 8.21 4.75 -16.52
N ALA A 121 8.57 4.02 -15.45
CA ALA A 121 7.60 3.63 -14.43
C ALA A 121 6.95 4.86 -13.78
N VAL A 122 7.73 5.91 -13.50
CA VAL A 122 7.23 7.18 -12.95
C VAL A 122 6.33 7.91 -13.96
N ASP A 123 6.70 7.94 -15.24
CA ASP A 123 5.88 8.57 -16.27
C ASP A 123 4.54 7.82 -16.46
N ASP A 124 4.57 6.50 -16.50
CA ASP A 124 3.37 5.66 -16.56
C ASP A 124 2.48 5.85 -15.31
N ALA A 125 3.07 5.93 -14.11
CA ALA A 125 2.35 6.21 -12.87
C ALA A 125 1.68 7.57 -12.87
N ALA A 126 2.39 8.62 -13.33
CA ALA A 126 1.85 9.96 -13.48
C ALA A 126 0.68 9.99 -14.49
N ALA A 127 0.78 9.25 -15.60
CA ALA A 127 -0.27 9.17 -16.61
C ALA A 127 -1.56 8.51 -16.09
N VAL A 128 -1.46 7.57 -15.15
CA VAL A 128 -2.62 6.99 -14.44
C VAL A 128 -3.19 7.95 -13.40
N GLY A 129 -2.36 8.79 -12.78
CA GLY A 129 -2.71 9.70 -11.68
C GLY A 129 -2.36 9.13 -10.30
N ILE A 130 -1.40 8.22 -10.24
CA ILE A 130 -0.87 7.64 -8.99
C ILE A 130 -0.17 8.72 -8.19
N GLN A 131 -0.44 8.77 -6.89
CA GLN A 131 0.11 9.75 -5.95
C GLN A 131 1.29 9.21 -5.15
N TYR A 132 1.36 7.88 -4.96
CA TYR A 132 2.40 7.20 -4.19
C TYR A 132 2.96 6.01 -4.96
N MET A 133 4.27 5.97 -5.13
CA MET A 133 4.99 4.81 -5.67
C MET A 133 5.73 4.11 -4.53
N VAL A 134 5.44 2.83 -4.32
CA VAL A 134 5.89 2.09 -3.13
C VAL A 134 6.82 0.96 -3.53
N CYS A 135 8.05 0.95 -3.04
CA CYS A 135 8.90 -0.24 -3.10
C CYS A 135 8.43 -1.20 -1.99
N ALA A 136 7.83 -2.33 -2.37
CA ALA A 136 7.04 -3.12 -1.43
C ALA A 136 7.62 -4.51 -1.08
N TRP A 137 8.57 -4.98 -1.81
CA TRP A 137 9.10 -6.32 -1.60
C TRP A 137 10.58 -6.37 -1.92
N LEU A 138 11.34 -6.94 -1.00
CA LEU A 138 12.73 -7.33 -1.22
C LEU A 138 12.79 -8.86 -1.30
N SER A 139 13.30 -9.38 -2.39
CA SER A 139 13.55 -10.81 -2.50
C SER A 139 14.62 -11.25 -1.49
N PRO A 140 14.71 -12.55 -1.13
CA PRO A 140 15.78 -13.04 -0.25
C PRO A 140 17.19 -12.69 -0.75
N LYS A 141 17.38 -12.55 -2.07
CA LYS A 141 18.66 -12.14 -2.67
C LYS A 141 18.99 -10.66 -2.45
N GLU A 142 18.01 -9.85 -2.12
CA GLU A 142 18.13 -8.41 -1.86
C GLU A 142 18.29 -8.08 -0.37
N ARG A 143 18.32 -9.09 0.54
CA ARG A 143 18.43 -8.95 2.01
C ARG A 143 19.86 -9.29 2.48
N LYS A 144 20.90 -8.62 1.93
CA LYS A 144 22.31 -9.01 2.02
C LYS A 144 23.06 -8.47 3.25
N GLY A 145 22.40 -7.92 4.24
CA GLY A 145 23.04 -7.35 5.42
C GLY A 145 22.94 -5.82 5.50
N LEU A 146 23.36 -5.23 6.62
CA LEU A 146 23.12 -3.82 6.93
C LEU A 146 23.73 -2.85 5.93
N ASP A 147 24.93 -3.13 5.40
CA ASP A 147 25.54 -2.27 4.40
C ASP A 147 24.78 -2.26 3.07
N HIS A 148 24.12 -3.39 2.76
CA HIS A 148 23.25 -3.44 1.60
C HIS A 148 21.99 -2.60 1.81
N TYR A 149 21.38 -2.61 3.01
CA TYR A 149 20.27 -1.72 3.34
C TYR A 149 20.66 -0.23 3.30
N LYS A 150 21.91 0.13 3.66
CA LYS A 150 22.43 1.50 3.47
C LYS A 150 22.52 1.86 1.99
N TRP A 151 23.10 0.97 1.18
CA TRP A 151 23.18 1.17 -0.28
C TRP A 151 21.79 1.34 -0.89
N MET A 152 20.87 0.44 -0.56
CA MET A 152 19.49 0.47 -1.02
C MET A 152 18.76 1.76 -0.61
N SER A 153 19.02 2.29 0.60
CA SER A 153 18.51 3.59 1.03
C SER A 153 18.97 4.73 0.12
N GLY A 154 20.19 4.66 -0.40
CA GLY A 154 20.70 5.56 -1.43
C GLY A 154 19.92 5.46 -2.74
N GLU A 155 19.59 4.25 -3.19
CA GLU A 155 18.74 4.05 -4.37
C GLU A 155 17.30 4.54 -4.16
N PHE A 156 16.75 4.38 -2.96
CA PHE A 156 15.44 4.95 -2.60
C PHE A 156 15.43 6.48 -2.66
N ASN A 157 16.50 7.14 -2.17
CA ASN A 157 16.62 8.59 -2.28
C ASN A 157 16.63 9.06 -3.74
N LYS A 158 17.41 8.39 -4.62
CA LYS A 158 17.44 8.69 -6.07
C LYS A 158 16.08 8.48 -6.73
N ALA A 159 15.43 7.35 -6.46
CA ALA A 159 14.09 7.05 -6.97
C ALA A 159 13.07 8.10 -6.52
N ALA A 160 13.14 8.52 -5.25
CA ALA A 160 12.27 9.52 -4.67
C ALA A 160 12.45 10.92 -5.29
N GLU A 161 13.68 11.31 -5.62
CA GLU A 161 13.94 12.56 -6.36
C GLU A 161 13.24 12.59 -7.71
N ARG A 162 13.26 11.45 -8.43
CA ARG A 162 12.55 11.32 -9.72
C ARG A 162 11.03 11.39 -9.54
N CYS A 163 10.49 10.68 -8.54
CA CYS A 163 9.07 10.75 -8.19
C CYS A 163 8.63 12.19 -7.85
N LYS A 164 9.41 12.89 -7.02
CA LYS A 164 9.13 14.27 -6.63
C LYS A 164 9.02 15.22 -7.83
N LYS A 165 9.86 15.06 -8.86
CA LYS A 165 9.78 15.85 -10.11
C LYS A 165 8.48 15.63 -10.86
N ALA A 166 7.85 14.46 -10.71
CA ALA A 166 6.56 14.12 -11.27
C ALA A 166 5.37 14.45 -10.33
N GLY A 167 5.62 15.02 -9.15
CA GLY A 167 4.59 15.29 -8.14
C GLY A 167 4.11 14.05 -7.40
N ILE A 168 4.90 12.97 -7.40
CA ILE A 168 4.58 11.68 -6.77
C ILE A 168 5.45 11.51 -5.52
N GLN A 169 4.87 10.96 -4.45
CA GLN A 169 5.58 10.61 -3.24
C GLN A 169 6.11 9.17 -3.33
N PHE A 170 7.42 8.99 -3.12
CA PHE A 170 8.01 7.66 -2.99
C PHE A 170 7.86 7.13 -1.55
N CYS A 171 7.52 5.84 -1.42
CA CYS A 171 7.41 5.14 -0.15
C CYS A 171 8.15 3.80 -0.17
N TYR A 172 8.46 3.31 1.04
CA TYR A 172 8.93 1.94 1.26
C TYR A 172 7.94 1.20 2.16
N HIS A 173 7.59 -0.04 1.80
CA HIS A 173 6.69 -0.92 2.56
C HIS A 173 7.48 -2.02 3.26
N ASN A 174 7.28 -2.15 4.56
CA ASN A 174 7.95 -3.17 5.37
C ASN A 174 7.23 -4.51 5.40
N HIS A 175 8.03 -5.55 5.66
CA HIS A 175 7.58 -6.85 6.12
C HIS A 175 8.12 -7.14 7.54
N ASP A 176 8.18 -8.40 7.94
CA ASP A 176 8.74 -8.82 9.23
C ASP A 176 10.27 -8.88 9.20
N PHE A 177 10.87 -9.26 8.08
CA PHE A 177 12.31 -9.50 7.96
C PHE A 177 13.18 -8.24 8.20
N GLU A 178 12.66 -7.03 8.03
CA GLU A 178 13.38 -5.82 8.37
C GLU A 178 13.51 -5.60 9.89
N PHE A 179 12.76 -6.37 10.66
CA PHE A 179 12.82 -6.38 12.12
C PHE A 179 13.59 -7.59 12.69
N ASP A 180 14.22 -8.40 11.84
CA ASP A 180 15.19 -9.40 12.25
C ASP A 180 16.55 -8.72 12.46
N LYS A 181 17.03 -8.71 13.71
CA LYS A 181 18.29 -8.05 14.02
C LYS A 181 19.48 -8.66 13.30
N GLN A 182 20.28 -7.80 12.68
CA GLN A 182 21.57 -8.11 12.10
C GLN A 182 22.63 -7.27 12.83
N ASP A 183 23.64 -7.89 13.38
CA ASP A 183 24.68 -7.22 14.18
C ASP A 183 24.09 -6.27 15.25
N GLY A 184 22.99 -6.70 15.91
CA GLY A 184 22.31 -5.96 16.96
C GLY A 184 21.41 -4.81 16.51
N GLN A 185 21.31 -4.53 15.21
CA GLN A 185 20.52 -3.45 14.63
C GLN A 185 19.36 -4.00 13.77
N TYR A 186 18.26 -3.27 13.70
CA TYR A 186 17.18 -3.60 12.78
C TYR A 186 17.45 -2.99 11.38
N PRO A 187 17.36 -3.78 10.29
CA PRO A 187 17.39 -3.25 8.92
C PRO A 187 16.40 -2.09 8.70
N TYR A 188 15.23 -2.14 9.32
CA TYR A 188 14.25 -1.04 9.22
C TYR A 188 14.77 0.29 9.77
N ASP A 189 15.48 0.27 10.91
CA ASP A 189 16.11 1.46 11.48
C ASP A 189 17.21 2.00 10.55
N ILE A 190 17.94 1.13 9.86
CA ILE A 190 18.95 1.53 8.86
C ILE A 190 18.27 2.26 7.68
N VAL A 191 17.16 1.73 7.16
CA VAL A 191 16.40 2.40 6.09
C VAL A 191 15.89 3.77 6.54
N LEU A 192 15.29 3.85 7.74
CA LEU A 192 14.79 5.10 8.30
C LEU A 192 15.88 6.16 8.50
N ALA A 193 17.08 5.74 8.94
CA ALA A 193 18.20 6.64 9.22
C ALA A 193 18.93 7.13 7.96
N ASN A 194 18.97 6.32 6.89
CA ASN A 194 19.75 6.60 5.68
C ASN A 194 18.88 7.12 4.51
N THR A 195 17.58 7.29 4.71
CA THR A 195 16.68 7.92 3.72
C THR A 195 16.34 9.35 4.11
N ASP A 196 16.31 10.25 3.12
CA ASP A 196 15.85 11.63 3.34
C ASP A 196 14.35 11.61 3.71
N LYS A 197 14.05 12.08 4.92
CA LYS A 197 12.69 12.11 5.48
C LYS A 197 11.69 12.96 4.69
N ASN A 198 12.17 13.87 3.85
CA ASN A 198 11.34 14.73 3.01
C ASN A 198 11.08 14.12 1.63
N LEU A 199 11.90 13.17 1.20
CA LEU A 199 11.81 12.50 -0.09
C LEU A 199 11.17 11.12 0.03
N VAL A 200 11.65 10.31 0.98
CA VAL A 200 11.21 8.92 1.18
C VAL A 200 10.26 8.86 2.38
N LYS A 201 9.08 8.35 2.17
CA LYS A 201 8.12 8.02 3.23
C LYS A 201 7.99 6.51 3.39
N MET A 202 7.23 6.08 4.37
CA MET A 202 6.98 4.68 4.65
C MET A 202 5.49 4.38 4.48
N GLU A 203 5.19 3.28 3.86
CA GLU A 203 3.90 2.62 3.95
C GLU A 203 4.03 1.53 5.01
N MET A 204 3.49 1.79 6.21
CA MET A 204 3.64 0.84 7.30
C MET A 204 2.61 -0.29 7.21
N ASP A 205 3.10 -1.51 7.09
CA ASP A 205 2.25 -2.69 7.28
C ASP A 205 2.17 -3.03 8.77
N LEU A 206 1.00 -2.74 9.34
CA LEU A 206 0.76 -2.88 10.79
C LEU A 206 0.80 -4.33 11.25
N TYR A 207 0.39 -5.27 10.39
CA TYR A 207 0.46 -6.70 10.71
C TYR A 207 1.92 -7.17 10.82
N TRP A 208 2.76 -6.87 9.83
CA TRP A 208 4.13 -7.33 9.82
C TRP A 208 4.96 -6.72 10.96
N VAL A 209 4.74 -5.44 11.26
CA VAL A 209 5.36 -4.78 12.43
C VAL A 209 4.95 -5.48 13.72
N THR A 210 3.66 -5.74 13.92
CA THR A 210 3.14 -6.38 15.13
C THR A 210 3.61 -7.83 15.24
N LYS A 211 3.58 -8.59 14.13
CA LYS A 211 4.06 -9.96 14.06
C LYS A 211 5.54 -10.07 14.40
N ALA A 212 6.34 -9.10 14.01
CA ALA A 212 7.75 -9.00 14.39
C ALA A 212 7.97 -8.53 15.83
N GLY A 213 6.92 -8.41 16.64
CA GLY A 213 7.00 -8.00 18.03
C GLY A 213 7.35 -6.52 18.24
N GLN A 214 7.16 -5.68 17.22
CA GLN A 214 7.40 -4.24 17.31
C GLN A 214 6.10 -3.49 17.61
N ASP A 215 6.22 -2.30 18.20
CA ASP A 215 5.09 -1.39 18.45
C ASP A 215 5.01 -0.31 17.35
N PRO A 216 3.95 -0.33 16.51
CA PRO A 216 3.75 0.71 15.49
C PRO A 216 3.72 2.12 16.08
N ILE A 217 3.13 2.30 17.27
CA ILE A 217 3.01 3.60 17.92
C ILE A 217 4.38 4.14 18.31
N ALA A 218 5.25 3.28 18.87
CA ALA A 218 6.61 3.68 19.20
C ALA A 218 7.39 4.13 17.94
N LEU A 219 7.19 3.45 16.81
CA LEU A 219 7.79 3.85 15.51
C LEU A 219 7.27 5.20 15.03
N PHE A 220 5.97 5.49 15.18
CA PHE A 220 5.38 6.78 14.82
C PHE A 220 5.93 7.92 15.67
N VAL A 221 6.04 7.72 16.97
CA VAL A 221 6.59 8.73 17.91
C VAL A 221 8.07 8.99 17.61
N LYS A 222 8.85 7.94 17.36
CA LYS A 222 10.28 8.05 17.04
C LYS A 222 10.52 8.74 15.69
N ASN A 223 9.62 8.58 14.73
CA ASN A 223 9.78 9.06 13.35
C ASN A 223 8.54 9.84 12.87
N PRO A 224 8.23 11.00 13.46
CA PRO A 224 6.99 11.71 13.16
C PRO A 224 6.88 12.14 11.68
N GLY A 225 5.68 11.96 11.12
CA GLY A 225 5.39 12.37 9.74
C GLY A 225 6.00 11.48 8.65
N ARG A 226 6.53 10.29 9.00
CA ARG A 226 7.17 9.37 8.06
C ARG A 226 6.20 8.37 7.44
N PHE A 227 4.99 8.17 7.97
CA PHE A 227 4.09 7.05 7.66
C PHE A 227 2.74 7.52 7.11
N PRO A 228 2.67 8.10 5.89
CA PRO A 228 1.42 8.60 5.32
C PRO A 228 0.46 7.51 4.87
N LEU A 229 0.95 6.30 4.61
CA LEU A 229 0.19 5.14 4.18
C LEU A 229 0.33 3.99 5.16
N TRP A 230 -0.77 3.26 5.36
CA TRP A 230 -0.81 2.08 6.21
C TRP A 230 -1.49 0.92 5.52
N HIS A 231 -0.89 -0.28 5.62
CA HIS A 231 -1.57 -1.53 5.34
C HIS A 231 -2.21 -2.08 6.61
N LEU A 232 -3.50 -2.32 6.52
CA LEU A 232 -4.29 -2.92 7.59
C LEU A 232 -4.56 -4.38 7.26
N LYS A 233 -3.87 -5.26 7.96
CA LYS A 233 -4.12 -6.70 8.01
C LYS A 233 -4.23 -7.05 9.48
N ASP A 234 -5.22 -7.86 9.88
CA ASP A 234 -5.32 -8.26 11.27
C ASP A 234 -4.61 -9.60 11.50
N MET A 235 -4.29 -9.88 12.74
CA MET A 235 -3.52 -11.04 13.18
C MET A 235 -4.40 -11.91 14.08
N ASP A 236 -4.54 -13.18 13.76
CA ASP A 236 -5.29 -14.10 14.60
C ASP A 236 -4.56 -14.37 15.95
N GLY A 237 -5.30 -14.90 16.92
CA GLY A 237 -4.76 -15.23 18.24
C GLY A 237 -4.07 -16.60 18.33
N THR A 238 -3.81 -17.27 17.19
CA THR A 238 -3.13 -18.56 17.17
C THR A 238 -1.62 -18.40 17.28
N PRO A 239 -0.87 -19.45 17.65
CA PRO A 239 0.60 -19.39 17.65
C PRO A 239 1.23 -19.11 16.29
N ALA A 240 0.51 -19.33 15.18
CA ALA A 240 0.99 -19.05 13.85
C ALA A 240 0.88 -17.56 13.49
N HIS A 241 0.07 -16.79 14.24
CA HIS A 241 -0.16 -15.37 13.97
C HIS A 241 -0.55 -15.12 12.51
N SER A 242 -1.49 -15.92 11.99
CA SER A 242 -1.91 -15.84 10.59
C SER A 242 -2.73 -14.59 10.31
N PHE A 243 -2.86 -14.25 9.03
CA PHE A 243 -3.76 -13.18 8.60
C PHE A 243 -5.21 -13.50 8.93
N THR A 244 -5.94 -12.51 9.38
CA THR A 244 -7.39 -12.55 9.49
C THR A 244 -7.99 -11.21 9.04
N GLU A 245 -9.32 -11.16 8.88
CA GLU A 245 -10.00 -9.94 8.49
C GLU A 245 -9.90 -8.89 9.60
N VAL A 246 -9.74 -7.63 9.21
CA VAL A 246 -9.66 -6.49 10.14
C VAL A 246 -10.86 -6.46 11.09
N GLY A 247 -10.58 -6.46 12.38
CA GLY A 247 -11.56 -6.49 13.46
C GLY A 247 -11.89 -7.89 13.98
N ASN A 248 -11.34 -8.96 13.40
CA ASN A 248 -11.47 -10.33 13.88
C ASN A 248 -10.20 -10.86 14.58
N GLY A 249 -9.14 -10.06 14.60
CA GLY A 249 -7.85 -10.44 15.18
C GLY A 249 -7.53 -9.73 16.50
N THR A 250 -6.25 -9.60 16.77
CA THR A 250 -5.70 -9.14 18.04
C THR A 250 -5.11 -7.73 17.97
N ILE A 251 -4.98 -7.13 16.78
CA ILE A 251 -4.39 -5.80 16.62
C ILE A 251 -5.38 -4.71 17.04
N ASP A 252 -5.00 -3.88 18.01
CA ASP A 252 -5.83 -2.76 18.45
C ASP A 252 -5.69 -1.56 17.49
N PHE A 253 -6.38 -1.64 16.36
CA PHE A 253 -6.40 -0.56 15.38
C PHE A 253 -6.92 0.76 15.93
N LYS A 254 -7.87 0.74 16.89
CA LYS A 254 -8.38 1.98 17.49
C LYS A 254 -7.28 2.74 18.22
N LYS A 255 -6.46 2.02 18.99
CA LYS A 255 -5.30 2.58 19.68
C LYS A 255 -4.28 3.13 18.68
N ILE A 256 -4.00 2.39 17.60
CA ILE A 256 -3.04 2.81 16.55
C ILE A 256 -3.56 4.07 15.83
N PHE A 257 -4.84 4.10 15.42
CA PHE A 257 -5.44 5.25 14.74
C PHE A 257 -5.47 6.54 15.58
N ALA A 258 -5.52 6.42 16.92
CA ALA A 258 -5.40 7.58 17.79
C ALA A 258 -4.06 8.34 17.62
N HIS A 259 -3.04 7.69 17.02
CA HIS A 259 -1.73 8.26 16.74
C HIS A 259 -1.51 8.63 15.27
N ALA A 260 -2.56 8.60 14.44
CA ALA A 260 -2.47 8.90 13.01
C ALA A 260 -1.83 10.27 12.71
N GLY A 261 -2.08 11.27 13.55
CA GLY A 261 -1.45 12.59 13.44
C GLY A 261 0.08 12.56 13.62
N HIS A 262 0.59 11.76 14.56
CA HIS A 262 2.04 11.56 14.73
C HIS A 262 2.66 10.85 13.53
N ALA A 263 1.97 9.85 13.01
CA ALA A 263 2.41 9.10 11.83
C ALA A 263 2.49 9.98 10.57
N GLY A 264 1.66 11.02 10.48
CA GLY A 264 1.47 11.83 9.28
C GLY A 264 0.59 11.15 8.23
N MET A 265 -0.36 10.34 8.67
CA MET A 265 -1.32 9.62 7.82
C MET A 265 -2.13 10.58 6.94
N LYS A 266 -2.38 10.20 5.68
CA LYS A 266 -3.07 10.99 4.64
C LYS A 266 -4.38 10.37 4.20
#